data_6899a2aa26d1d46c5e5f76a6ffde6481
#
_entry.id   6899a2aa26d1d46c5e5f76a6ffde6481
#
_cell.length_a   1.000
_cell.length_b   1.000
_cell.length_c   1.000
_cell.angle_alpha   90.00
_cell.angle_beta   90.00
_cell.angle_gamma   90.00
#
_symmetry.space_group_name_H-M   'P 1'
#
loop_
_entity.id
_entity.type
_entity.pdbx_description
1 polymer ?
#
loop_
_entity_poly.entity_id
_entity_poly.type
_entity_poly.pdbx_seq_one_letter_code
_entity_poly.pdbx_strand_id
1 'polypeptide(L)'
;VPTRELATQVAAVIAPLAKAAGMRVATIFGGAPYGAQRKALEAGVEIIVATPGRLIDHIDQGTASLSAVEITVIDEADHMADQGFLPVVRRLLAATPADGQRLLFSATLAGGVQALVDAFLTDPISHVAQAESPALLEHRVIVVPEGQRAATVARMARDERVVVFTRTKRRATRMSRDLKAAGVMAVDLHGDLPHNRRQRHLDAFSDGSATALVATDIAARGIHVDDVPLVVHADPPVEHKAYVHRSGRTARAGAAGEVVTVTSPDQVAHVRDLLAKAGVTATWEGLDVPAPEVTASQGRSGRPAGSAQRRRR
;
A
#
# COMPACT_ATOMS: atom_id res chain seq x y z
N VAL A 1 -0.69 3.14 -13.38
CA VAL A 1 -1.02 2.68 -12.01
C VAL A 1 -0.92 1.17 -11.90
N PRO A 2 -0.60 0.57 -10.73
CA PRO A 2 -0.38 -0.88 -10.58
C PRO A 2 -1.65 -1.73 -10.65
N THR A 3 -2.80 -1.20 -10.25
CA THR A 3 -4.02 -1.98 -10.07
C THR A 3 -5.22 -1.41 -10.83
N ARG A 4 -6.19 -2.28 -11.14
CA ARG A 4 -7.45 -1.92 -11.82
C ARG A 4 -8.30 -1.00 -10.95
N GLU A 5 -8.31 -1.29 -9.66
CA GLU A 5 -9.06 -0.54 -8.66
C GLU A 5 -8.53 0.90 -8.60
N LEU A 6 -7.22 1.08 -8.51
CA LEU A 6 -6.60 2.42 -8.54
C LEU A 6 -6.86 3.11 -9.89
N ALA A 7 -6.80 2.38 -11.01
CA ALA A 7 -7.14 2.97 -12.31
C ALA A 7 -8.60 3.49 -12.36
N THR A 8 -9.53 2.75 -11.79
CA THR A 8 -10.93 3.17 -11.70
C THR A 8 -11.10 4.39 -10.79
N GLN A 9 -10.43 4.40 -9.63
CA GLN A 9 -10.48 5.52 -8.68
C GLN A 9 -9.88 6.80 -9.26
N VAL A 10 -8.69 6.72 -9.83
CA VAL A 10 -8.03 7.86 -10.49
C VAL A 10 -8.89 8.39 -11.64
N ALA A 11 -9.43 7.52 -12.46
CA ALA A 11 -10.32 7.92 -13.55
C ALA A 11 -11.59 8.60 -13.04
N ALA A 12 -12.19 8.12 -11.95
CA ALA A 12 -13.38 8.74 -11.35
C ALA A 12 -13.11 10.15 -10.83
N VAL A 13 -11.93 10.42 -10.29
CA VAL A 13 -11.51 11.77 -9.84
C VAL A 13 -11.21 12.68 -11.03
N ILE A 14 -10.53 12.16 -12.06
CA ILE A 14 -10.13 12.95 -13.23
C ILE A 14 -11.33 13.24 -14.17
N ALA A 15 -12.28 12.31 -14.30
CA ALA A 15 -13.36 12.43 -15.29
C ALA A 15 -14.20 13.72 -15.22
N PRO A 16 -14.64 14.23 -14.05
CA PRO A 16 -15.37 15.48 -13.96
C PRO A 16 -14.51 16.69 -14.38
N LEU A 17 -13.22 16.68 -14.04
CA LEU A 17 -12.27 17.75 -14.40
C LEU A 17 -11.99 17.73 -15.91
N ALA A 18 -11.72 16.55 -16.47
CA ALA A 18 -11.52 16.35 -17.90
C ALA A 18 -12.75 16.81 -18.70
N LYS A 19 -13.95 16.42 -18.25
CA LYS A 19 -15.21 16.84 -18.89
C LYS A 19 -15.37 18.36 -18.91
N ALA A 20 -15.04 19.03 -17.80
CA ALA A 20 -15.07 20.49 -17.73
C ALA A 20 -14.07 21.16 -18.70
N ALA A 21 -12.96 20.51 -18.97
CA ALA A 21 -11.94 20.91 -19.96
C ALA A 21 -12.21 20.43 -21.40
N GLY A 22 -13.33 19.76 -21.67
CA GLY A 22 -13.66 19.21 -22.97
C GLY A 22 -12.85 17.98 -23.37
N MET A 23 -12.17 17.33 -22.40
CA MET A 23 -11.34 16.15 -22.59
C MET A 23 -12.06 14.86 -22.24
N ARG A 24 -11.64 13.75 -22.86
CA ARG A 24 -12.17 12.40 -22.60
C ARG A 24 -11.17 11.57 -21.85
N VAL A 25 -11.66 10.70 -20.95
CA VAL A 25 -10.84 9.78 -20.17
C VAL A 25 -11.16 8.35 -20.55
N ALA A 26 -10.16 7.53 -20.80
CA ALA A 26 -10.31 6.08 -20.96
C ALA A 26 -9.55 5.33 -19.86
N THR A 27 -10.16 4.24 -19.36
CA THR A 27 -9.52 3.30 -18.45
C THR A 27 -9.10 2.04 -19.20
N ILE A 28 -7.82 1.68 -19.10
CA ILE A 28 -7.21 0.56 -19.84
C ILE A 28 -6.61 -0.43 -18.86
N PHE A 29 -7.32 -1.53 -18.57
CA PHE A 29 -6.85 -2.56 -17.66
C PHE A 29 -7.36 -3.96 -17.99
N GLY A 30 -6.65 -4.99 -17.52
CA GLY A 30 -7.03 -6.38 -17.75
C GLY A 30 -8.33 -6.78 -17.04
N GLY A 31 -9.08 -7.76 -17.58
CA GLY A 31 -10.34 -8.23 -17.02
C GLY A 31 -11.58 -7.41 -17.40
N ALA A 32 -11.39 -6.24 -18.03
CA ALA A 32 -12.46 -5.53 -18.74
C ALA A 32 -12.52 -5.97 -20.22
N PRO A 33 -13.69 -5.85 -20.90
CA PRO A 33 -13.83 -6.23 -22.30
C PRO A 33 -12.86 -5.46 -23.21
N TYR A 34 -12.02 -6.19 -23.95
CA TYR A 34 -11.00 -5.62 -24.83
C TYR A 34 -11.60 -4.70 -25.89
N GLY A 35 -12.71 -5.13 -26.53
CA GLY A 35 -13.37 -4.38 -27.59
C GLY A 35 -13.90 -3.02 -27.17
N ALA A 36 -14.34 -2.86 -25.91
CA ALA A 36 -14.78 -1.57 -25.40
C ALA A 36 -13.61 -0.60 -25.24
N GLN A 37 -12.47 -1.10 -24.72
CA GLN A 37 -11.24 -0.31 -24.57
C GLN A 37 -10.69 0.10 -25.95
N ARG A 38 -10.67 -0.83 -26.92
CA ARG A 38 -10.26 -0.55 -28.29
C ARG A 38 -11.13 0.56 -28.92
N LYS A 39 -12.45 0.46 -28.81
CA LYS A 39 -13.35 1.51 -29.34
C LYS A 39 -13.08 2.90 -28.71
N ALA A 40 -12.81 2.95 -27.41
CA ALA A 40 -12.49 4.21 -26.74
C ALA A 40 -11.16 4.80 -27.27
N LEU A 41 -10.15 3.97 -27.47
CA LEU A 41 -8.85 4.39 -28.03
C LEU A 41 -8.97 4.84 -29.48
N GLU A 42 -9.70 4.08 -30.33
CA GLU A 42 -9.96 4.42 -31.74
C GLU A 42 -10.76 5.73 -31.91
N ALA A 43 -11.69 6.00 -30.98
CA ALA A 43 -12.42 7.27 -30.96
C ALA A 43 -11.55 8.47 -30.55
N GLY A 44 -10.35 8.23 -30.09
CA GLY A 44 -9.41 9.21 -29.54
C GLY A 44 -9.78 9.59 -28.11
N VAL A 45 -8.77 9.72 -27.26
CA VAL A 45 -8.88 10.16 -25.87
C VAL A 45 -7.68 11.01 -25.52
N GLU A 46 -7.92 12.01 -24.71
CA GLU A 46 -6.87 12.93 -24.25
C GLU A 46 -6.18 12.39 -22.98
N ILE A 47 -6.89 11.58 -22.18
CA ILE A 47 -6.35 11.05 -20.92
C ILE A 47 -6.56 9.53 -20.86
N ILE A 48 -5.48 8.80 -20.66
CA ILE A 48 -5.50 7.34 -20.46
C ILE A 48 -5.07 7.04 -19.03
N VAL A 49 -5.92 6.34 -18.26
CA VAL A 49 -5.56 5.78 -16.97
C VAL A 49 -5.44 4.27 -17.13
N ALA A 50 -4.22 3.73 -16.97
CA ALA A 50 -3.96 2.35 -17.37
C ALA A 50 -3.18 1.54 -16.35
N THR A 51 -3.41 0.19 -16.39
CA THR A 51 -2.45 -0.75 -15.82
C THR A 51 -1.44 -1.19 -16.90
N PRO A 52 -0.14 -1.38 -16.54
CA PRO A 52 0.92 -1.56 -17.52
C PRO A 52 0.68 -2.70 -18.52
N GLY A 53 0.26 -3.88 -18.04
CA GLY A 53 0.10 -5.06 -18.89
C GLY A 53 -0.94 -4.88 -20.01
N ARG A 54 -2.12 -4.32 -19.71
CA ARG A 54 -3.16 -4.13 -20.72
C ARG A 54 -2.83 -3.01 -21.72
N LEU A 55 -2.13 -1.95 -21.25
CA LEU A 55 -1.73 -0.87 -22.14
C LEU A 55 -0.70 -1.36 -23.16
N ILE A 56 0.29 -2.15 -22.71
CA ILE A 56 1.27 -2.71 -23.65
C ILE A 56 0.63 -3.68 -24.64
N ASP A 57 -0.39 -4.48 -24.24
CA ASP A 57 -1.15 -5.33 -25.15
C ASP A 57 -1.82 -4.51 -26.29
N HIS A 58 -2.39 -3.33 -25.96
CA HIS A 58 -2.99 -2.44 -26.95
C HIS A 58 -1.93 -1.82 -27.89
N ILE A 59 -0.74 -1.50 -27.38
CA ILE A 59 0.37 -1.00 -28.20
C ILE A 59 0.89 -2.09 -29.12
N ASP A 60 1.13 -3.29 -28.62
CA ASP A 60 1.63 -4.43 -29.40
C ASP A 60 0.65 -4.84 -30.50
N GLN A 61 -0.65 -4.60 -30.33
CA GLN A 61 -1.69 -4.81 -31.34
C GLN A 61 -1.96 -3.60 -32.25
N GLY A 62 -1.21 -2.51 -32.08
CA GLY A 62 -1.37 -1.30 -32.87
C GLY A 62 -2.67 -0.51 -32.63
N THR A 63 -3.39 -0.82 -31.53
CA THR A 63 -4.66 -0.14 -31.16
C THR A 63 -4.43 1.07 -30.23
N ALA A 64 -3.23 1.28 -29.74
CA ALA A 64 -2.81 2.47 -29.00
C ALA A 64 -1.42 2.91 -29.44
N SER A 65 -1.18 4.23 -29.42
CA SER A 65 0.13 4.83 -29.59
C SER A 65 0.37 5.85 -28.48
N LEU A 66 1.58 5.88 -27.97
CA LEU A 66 2.00 6.86 -26.94
C LEU A 66 2.93 7.96 -27.53
N SER A 67 3.11 7.99 -28.85
CA SER A 67 4.05 8.92 -29.52
C SER A 67 3.67 10.40 -29.42
N ALA A 68 2.42 10.70 -29.05
CA ALA A 68 1.93 12.07 -28.86
C ALA A 68 1.60 12.39 -27.39
N VAL A 69 2.10 11.58 -26.44
CA VAL A 69 1.86 11.80 -25.00
C VAL A 69 2.77 12.93 -24.52
N GLU A 70 2.17 14.01 -24.03
CA GLU A 70 2.89 15.18 -23.50
C GLU A 70 3.24 15.01 -22.02
N ILE A 71 2.36 14.36 -21.24
CA ILE A 71 2.53 14.19 -19.80
C ILE A 71 2.37 12.71 -19.42
N THR A 72 3.36 12.15 -18.77
CA THR A 72 3.35 10.77 -18.27
C THR A 72 3.41 10.77 -16.74
N VAL A 73 2.45 10.10 -16.11
CA VAL A 73 2.39 9.97 -14.66
C VAL A 73 2.55 8.50 -14.28
N ILE A 74 3.49 8.20 -13.40
CA ILE A 74 3.69 6.89 -12.78
C ILE A 74 3.31 7.02 -11.32
N ASP A 75 2.27 6.32 -10.90
CA ASP A 75 1.81 6.33 -9.51
C ASP A 75 2.02 4.96 -8.87
N GLU A 76 2.37 4.94 -7.58
CA GLU A 76 2.76 3.75 -6.83
C GLU A 76 3.88 2.94 -7.55
N ALA A 77 4.97 3.61 -7.92
CA ALA A 77 6.08 2.99 -8.66
C ALA A 77 6.73 1.82 -7.89
N ASP A 78 6.86 1.90 -6.58
CA ASP A 78 7.35 0.81 -5.73
C ASP A 78 6.42 -0.41 -5.72
N HIS A 79 5.11 -0.19 -5.72
CA HIS A 79 4.15 -1.27 -5.86
C HIS A 79 4.25 -1.95 -7.25
N MET A 80 4.47 -1.17 -8.31
CA MET A 80 4.75 -1.75 -9.64
C MET A 80 6.05 -2.54 -9.67
N ALA A 81 7.06 -2.11 -8.92
CA ALA A 81 8.31 -2.83 -8.74
C ALA A 81 8.10 -4.17 -8.04
N ASP A 82 7.39 -4.18 -6.91
CA ASP A 82 7.05 -5.39 -6.14
C ASP A 82 6.25 -6.42 -6.96
N GLN A 83 5.42 -5.96 -7.89
CA GLN A 83 4.65 -6.82 -8.79
C GLN A 83 5.43 -7.26 -10.04
N GLY A 84 6.67 -6.84 -10.21
CA GLY A 84 7.49 -7.18 -11.37
C GLY A 84 7.11 -6.45 -12.66
N PHE A 85 6.36 -5.34 -12.59
CA PHE A 85 5.94 -4.57 -13.76
C PHE A 85 7.00 -3.64 -14.32
N LEU A 86 8.16 -3.45 -13.67
CA LEU A 86 9.18 -2.51 -14.14
C LEU A 86 9.65 -2.73 -15.59
N PRO A 87 9.83 -3.97 -16.09
CA PRO A 87 10.20 -4.15 -17.51
C PRO A 87 9.14 -3.61 -18.47
N VAL A 88 7.85 -3.80 -18.15
CA VAL A 88 6.74 -3.27 -18.96
C VAL A 88 6.64 -1.76 -18.85
N VAL A 89 6.79 -1.21 -17.64
CA VAL A 89 6.81 0.25 -17.40
C VAL A 89 7.93 0.91 -18.21
N ARG A 90 9.13 0.32 -18.24
CA ARG A 90 10.25 0.81 -19.08
C ARG A 90 9.89 0.84 -20.55
N ARG A 91 9.23 -0.19 -21.07
CA ARG A 91 8.76 -0.21 -22.47
C ARG A 91 7.74 0.88 -22.75
N LEU A 92 6.81 1.12 -21.83
CA LEU A 92 5.81 2.18 -21.95
C LEU A 92 6.47 3.56 -21.95
N LEU A 93 7.39 3.83 -21.03
CA LEU A 93 8.14 5.09 -20.97
C LEU A 93 8.99 5.33 -22.22
N ALA A 94 9.61 4.29 -22.76
CA ALA A 94 10.38 4.39 -23.99
C ALA A 94 9.50 4.66 -25.22
N ALA A 95 8.20 4.36 -25.16
CA ALA A 95 7.23 4.65 -26.22
C ALA A 95 6.64 6.07 -26.14
N THR A 96 6.90 6.82 -25.06
CA THR A 96 6.50 8.24 -24.93
C THR A 96 7.64 9.16 -25.39
N PRO A 97 7.35 10.39 -25.84
CA PRO A 97 8.38 11.38 -26.21
C PRO A 97 9.36 11.63 -25.06
N ALA A 98 10.64 11.77 -25.39
CA ALA A 98 11.69 11.95 -24.39
C ALA A 98 11.65 13.35 -23.74
N ASP A 99 11.13 14.33 -24.43
CA ASP A 99 10.93 15.73 -24.02
C ASP A 99 9.58 15.97 -23.31
N GLY A 100 8.71 14.95 -23.22
CA GLY A 100 7.46 15.04 -22.48
C GLY A 100 7.69 15.16 -20.97
N GLN A 101 6.75 15.81 -20.28
CA GLN A 101 6.79 15.91 -18.82
C GLN A 101 6.60 14.53 -18.18
N ARG A 102 7.42 14.20 -17.19
CA ARG A 102 7.33 12.93 -16.44
C ARG A 102 7.22 13.17 -14.95
N LEU A 103 6.21 12.59 -14.34
CA LEU A 103 5.92 12.64 -12.90
C LEU A 103 5.96 11.22 -12.35
N LEU A 104 6.66 11.02 -11.24
CA LEU A 104 6.77 9.73 -10.57
C LEU A 104 6.41 9.87 -9.09
N PHE A 105 5.42 9.10 -8.65
CA PHE A 105 4.97 9.03 -7.27
C PHE A 105 5.29 7.64 -6.71
N SER A 106 5.93 7.63 -5.54
CA SER A 106 6.34 6.39 -4.86
C SER A 106 6.55 6.64 -3.38
N ALA A 107 6.18 5.68 -2.55
CA ALA A 107 6.52 5.74 -1.13
C ALA A 107 8.02 5.49 -0.89
N THR A 108 8.71 4.82 -1.81
CA THR A 108 10.16 4.56 -1.72
C THR A 108 10.85 4.76 -3.07
N LEU A 109 12.01 5.42 -3.06
CA LEU A 109 12.86 5.64 -4.23
C LEU A 109 14.08 4.70 -4.20
N ALA A 110 13.89 3.39 -3.94
CA ALA A 110 14.98 2.44 -3.83
C ALA A 110 14.96 1.40 -4.97
N GLY A 111 16.11 0.81 -5.25
CA GLY A 111 16.24 -0.31 -6.19
C GLY A 111 15.72 -0.01 -7.59
N GLY A 112 14.72 -0.78 -8.03
CA GLY A 112 14.18 -0.66 -9.38
C GLY A 112 13.47 0.67 -9.68
N VAL A 113 12.91 1.33 -8.65
CA VAL A 113 12.28 2.66 -8.81
C VAL A 113 13.35 3.72 -9.07
N GLN A 114 14.46 3.70 -8.33
CA GLN A 114 15.58 4.61 -8.59
C GLN A 114 16.12 4.42 -10.01
N ALA A 115 16.23 3.18 -10.47
CA ALA A 115 16.66 2.90 -11.85
C ALA A 115 15.67 3.36 -12.94
N LEU A 116 14.38 3.59 -12.62
CA LEU A 116 13.45 4.29 -13.51
C LEU A 116 13.71 5.79 -13.51
N VAL A 117 13.92 6.39 -12.34
CA VAL A 117 14.25 7.81 -12.20
C VAL A 117 15.50 8.12 -13.02
N ASP A 118 16.59 7.39 -12.81
CA ASP A 118 17.88 7.61 -13.47
C ASP A 118 17.81 7.45 -15.00
N ALA A 119 16.93 6.56 -15.48
CA ALA A 119 16.83 6.25 -16.90
C ALA A 119 15.86 7.17 -17.68
N PHE A 120 14.85 7.75 -17.01
CA PHE A 120 13.74 8.39 -17.72
C PHE A 120 13.40 9.80 -17.24
N LEU A 121 13.89 10.26 -16.10
CA LEU A 121 13.67 11.62 -15.61
C LEU A 121 14.96 12.44 -15.79
N THR A 122 14.86 13.61 -16.40
CA THR A 122 15.98 14.53 -16.60
C THR A 122 15.87 15.65 -15.56
N ASP A 123 16.91 15.85 -14.76
CA ASP A 123 16.98 16.87 -13.69
C ASP A 123 15.70 16.94 -12.84
N PRO A 124 15.23 15.81 -12.26
CA PRO A 124 13.95 15.78 -11.56
C PRO A 124 13.98 16.61 -10.28
N ILE A 125 12.92 17.39 -10.06
CA ILE A 125 12.68 18.03 -8.77
C ILE A 125 12.07 17.00 -7.82
N SER A 126 12.74 16.77 -6.69
CA SER A 126 12.26 15.83 -5.68
C SER A 126 11.47 16.56 -4.59
N HIS A 127 10.24 16.13 -4.37
CA HIS A 127 9.38 16.56 -3.26
C HIS A 127 9.17 15.39 -2.31
N VAL A 128 9.73 15.50 -1.12
CA VAL A 128 9.50 14.50 -0.06
C VAL A 128 8.34 14.98 0.80
N ALA A 129 7.21 14.27 0.73
CA ALA A 129 6.13 14.49 1.68
C ALA A 129 6.65 14.13 3.08
N GLN A 130 6.65 15.09 3.99
CA GLN A 130 6.91 14.77 5.39
C GLN A 130 5.77 13.86 5.86
N ALA A 131 6.13 12.73 6.46
CA ALA A 131 5.15 11.92 7.15
C ALA A 131 4.43 12.83 8.15
N GLU A 132 3.11 12.97 8.00
CA GLU A 132 2.29 13.66 9.00
C GLU A 132 2.64 13.05 10.35
N SER A 133 2.81 13.92 11.36
CA SER A 133 3.33 13.57 12.67
C SER A 133 2.76 12.26 13.20
N PRO A 134 3.60 11.29 13.60
CA PRO A 134 3.14 10.00 14.13
C PRO A 134 2.41 10.10 15.48
N ALA A 135 2.13 11.32 15.95
CA ALA A 135 1.57 11.60 17.27
C ALA A 135 0.14 11.05 17.51
N LEU A 136 -0.55 10.59 16.45
CA LEU A 136 -1.93 10.10 16.57
C LEU A 136 -2.08 8.63 16.16
N LEU A 137 -0.97 7.92 15.89
CA LEU A 137 -1.01 6.50 15.51
C LEU A 137 -0.52 5.63 16.67
N GLU A 138 -1.44 4.87 17.25
CA GLU A 138 -1.13 3.93 18.30
C GLU A 138 -0.87 2.53 17.73
N HIS A 139 0.15 1.86 18.26
CA HIS A 139 0.48 0.50 17.88
C HIS A 139 0.35 -0.44 19.07
N ARG A 140 -0.38 -1.53 18.87
CA ARG A 140 -0.62 -2.55 19.89
C ARG A 140 -0.36 -3.95 19.33
N VAL A 141 0.21 -4.83 20.15
CA VAL A 141 0.41 -6.25 19.83
C VAL A 141 -0.34 -7.10 20.82
N ILE A 142 -1.21 -7.97 20.33
CA ILE A 142 -1.97 -8.89 21.15
C ILE A 142 -1.49 -10.33 20.90
N VAL A 143 -0.96 -10.96 21.93
CA VAL A 143 -0.45 -12.34 21.87
C VAL A 143 -1.55 -13.31 22.31
N VAL A 144 -2.01 -14.14 21.38
CA VAL A 144 -3.06 -15.14 21.64
C VAL A 144 -2.72 -16.49 21.00
N PRO A 145 -3.22 -17.61 21.53
CA PRO A 145 -3.15 -18.89 20.82
C PRO A 145 -3.79 -18.78 19.42
N GLU A 146 -3.26 -19.53 18.45
CA GLU A 146 -3.76 -19.48 17.05
C GLU A 146 -5.27 -19.71 16.94
N GLY A 147 -5.82 -20.60 17.76
CA GLY A 147 -7.28 -20.87 17.79
C GLY A 147 -8.15 -19.71 18.25
N GLN A 148 -7.58 -18.71 18.94
CA GLN A 148 -8.32 -17.55 19.46
C GLN A 148 -8.22 -16.32 18.55
N ARG A 149 -7.38 -16.36 17.51
CA ARG A 149 -7.10 -15.22 16.61
C ARG A 149 -8.37 -14.64 16.00
N ALA A 150 -9.22 -15.47 15.40
CA ALA A 150 -10.46 -15.01 14.77
C ALA A 150 -11.45 -14.38 15.77
N ALA A 151 -11.58 -14.94 16.96
CA ALA A 151 -12.43 -14.39 18.01
C ALA A 151 -11.89 -13.03 18.53
N THR A 152 -10.57 -12.90 18.64
CA THR A 152 -9.91 -11.64 19.02
C THR A 152 -10.16 -10.56 17.99
N VAL A 153 -9.97 -10.86 16.68
CA VAL A 153 -10.26 -9.92 15.59
C VAL A 153 -11.75 -9.57 15.56
N ALA A 154 -12.65 -10.54 15.73
CA ALA A 154 -14.09 -10.29 15.73
C ALA A 154 -14.53 -9.33 16.85
N ARG A 155 -13.93 -9.45 18.04
CA ARG A 155 -14.22 -8.53 19.16
C ARG A 155 -13.87 -7.09 18.83
N MET A 156 -12.71 -6.85 18.20
CA MET A 156 -12.27 -5.51 17.79
C MET A 156 -13.11 -4.96 16.62
N ALA A 157 -13.52 -5.82 15.68
CA ALA A 157 -14.26 -5.44 14.49
C ALA A 157 -15.77 -5.17 14.71
N ARG A 158 -16.30 -5.34 15.94
CA ARG A 158 -17.72 -5.11 16.22
C ARG A 158 -18.10 -3.65 16.29
N ASP A 159 -17.24 -2.85 16.85
CA ASP A 159 -17.55 -1.50 17.28
C ASP A 159 -17.05 -0.43 16.28
N GLU A 160 -16.15 -0.80 15.36
CA GLU A 160 -15.50 0.15 14.46
C GLU A 160 -15.31 -0.38 13.04
N ARG A 161 -15.17 0.54 12.09
CA ARG A 161 -14.71 0.20 10.74
C ARG A 161 -13.26 -0.26 10.79
N VAL A 162 -12.98 -1.41 10.19
CA VAL A 162 -11.67 -2.06 10.30
C VAL A 162 -11.20 -2.63 8.97
N VAL A 163 -9.91 -2.44 8.69
CA VAL A 163 -9.22 -3.22 7.66
C VAL A 163 -8.40 -4.31 8.32
N VAL A 164 -8.69 -5.56 7.97
CA VAL A 164 -8.06 -6.76 8.54
C VAL A 164 -7.12 -7.37 7.51
N PHE A 165 -5.84 -7.39 7.78
CA PHE A 165 -4.84 -7.97 6.89
C PHE A 165 -4.54 -9.44 7.22
N THR A 166 -4.57 -10.28 6.18
CA THR A 166 -4.19 -11.69 6.24
C THR A 166 -3.11 -12.02 5.22
N ARG A 167 -2.30 -13.05 5.52
CA ARG A 167 -1.17 -13.43 4.66
C ARG A 167 -1.59 -14.07 3.33
N THR A 168 -2.71 -14.79 3.31
CA THR A 168 -3.12 -15.57 2.14
C THR A 168 -4.58 -15.36 1.78
N LYS A 169 -4.92 -15.55 0.50
CA LYS A 169 -6.28 -15.47 -0.04
C LYS A 169 -7.25 -16.40 0.72
N ARG A 170 -6.83 -17.65 1.00
CA ARG A 170 -7.63 -18.61 1.76
C ARG A 170 -7.90 -18.14 3.20
N ARG A 171 -6.91 -17.52 3.83
CA ARG A 171 -7.11 -16.94 5.17
C ARG A 171 -8.03 -15.73 5.13
N ALA A 172 -7.96 -14.89 4.09
CA ALA A 172 -8.89 -13.77 3.91
C ALA A 172 -10.34 -14.25 3.85
N THR A 173 -10.63 -15.22 2.99
CA THR A 173 -11.98 -15.80 2.86
C THR A 173 -12.42 -16.46 4.16
N ARG A 174 -11.55 -17.22 4.84
CA ARG A 174 -11.87 -17.87 6.12
C ARG A 174 -12.14 -16.83 7.21
N MET A 175 -11.26 -15.85 7.38
CA MET A 175 -11.42 -14.78 8.38
C MET A 175 -12.72 -14.00 8.15
N SER A 176 -13.03 -13.61 6.91
CA SER A 176 -14.29 -12.93 6.57
C SER A 176 -15.52 -13.78 6.97
N ARG A 177 -15.48 -15.11 6.76
CA ARG A 177 -16.53 -16.01 7.17
C ARG A 177 -16.64 -16.12 8.69
N ASP A 178 -15.51 -16.24 9.39
CA ASP A 178 -15.47 -16.35 10.84
C ASP A 178 -15.97 -15.05 11.50
N LEU A 179 -15.65 -13.88 10.95
CA LEU A 179 -16.17 -12.58 11.37
C LEU A 179 -17.69 -12.50 11.18
N LYS A 180 -18.21 -12.94 10.02
CA LYS A 180 -19.66 -12.99 9.76
C LYS A 180 -20.39 -13.90 10.76
N ALA A 181 -19.82 -15.06 11.06
CA ALA A 181 -20.37 -15.97 12.08
C ALA A 181 -20.40 -15.33 13.48
N ALA A 182 -19.49 -14.39 13.75
CA ALA A 182 -19.47 -13.60 14.98
C ALA A 182 -20.35 -12.34 14.94
N GLY A 183 -21.15 -12.14 13.88
CA GLY A 183 -22.08 -11.02 13.73
C GLY A 183 -21.47 -9.74 13.15
N VAL A 184 -20.24 -9.78 12.64
CA VAL A 184 -19.58 -8.62 11.98
C VAL A 184 -19.94 -8.60 10.50
N MET A 185 -20.31 -7.44 9.96
CA MET A 185 -20.55 -7.25 8.53
C MET A 185 -19.21 -7.17 7.78
N ALA A 186 -18.67 -8.32 7.38
CA ALA A 186 -17.34 -8.46 6.82
C ALA A 186 -17.38 -8.84 5.33
N VAL A 187 -16.49 -8.28 4.54
CA VAL A 187 -16.23 -8.69 3.15
C VAL A 187 -14.76 -9.06 2.98
N ASP A 188 -14.46 -9.93 2.01
CA ASP A 188 -13.08 -10.30 1.69
C ASP A 188 -12.59 -9.62 0.40
N LEU A 189 -11.27 -9.37 0.34
CA LEU A 189 -10.63 -8.78 -0.82
C LEU A 189 -9.30 -9.49 -1.12
N HIS A 190 -9.26 -10.22 -2.22
CA HIS A 190 -8.05 -10.94 -2.66
C HIS A 190 -8.07 -11.23 -4.17
N GLY A 191 -6.91 -11.58 -4.72
CA GLY A 191 -6.70 -11.71 -6.16
C GLY A 191 -7.52 -12.77 -6.89
N ASP A 192 -8.10 -13.77 -6.18
CA ASP A 192 -8.93 -14.82 -6.82
C ASP A 192 -10.41 -14.39 -6.98
N LEU A 193 -10.80 -13.25 -6.43
CA LEU A 193 -12.14 -12.73 -6.63
C LEU A 193 -12.29 -12.14 -8.04
N PRO A 194 -13.40 -12.43 -8.74
CA PRO A 194 -13.74 -11.72 -9.98
C PRO A 194 -13.81 -10.21 -9.74
N HIS A 195 -13.42 -9.42 -10.73
CA HIS A 195 -13.37 -7.96 -10.63
C HIS A 195 -14.69 -7.33 -10.14
N ASN A 196 -15.83 -7.76 -10.69
CA ASN A 196 -17.15 -7.27 -10.29
C ASN A 196 -17.48 -7.59 -8.82
N ARG A 197 -16.97 -8.70 -8.28
CA ARG A 197 -17.14 -9.03 -6.87
C ARG A 197 -16.23 -8.18 -5.98
N ARG A 198 -14.99 -7.95 -6.42
CA ARG A 198 -14.06 -7.06 -5.72
C ARG A 198 -14.64 -5.64 -5.62
N GLN A 199 -15.17 -5.12 -6.74
CA GLN A 199 -15.79 -3.79 -6.74
C GLN A 199 -16.97 -3.73 -5.79
N ARG A 200 -17.90 -4.68 -5.83
CA ARG A 200 -19.04 -4.73 -4.88
C ARG A 200 -18.62 -4.79 -3.42
N HIS A 201 -17.54 -5.52 -3.10
CA HIS A 201 -17.02 -5.59 -1.73
C HIS A 201 -16.39 -4.28 -1.29
N LEU A 202 -15.70 -3.58 -2.19
CA LEU A 202 -15.16 -2.24 -1.92
C LEU A 202 -16.27 -1.20 -1.75
N ASP A 203 -17.28 -1.24 -2.63
CA ASP A 203 -18.44 -0.36 -2.53
C ASP A 203 -19.17 -0.57 -1.19
N ALA A 204 -19.42 -1.83 -0.82
CA ALA A 204 -20.05 -2.19 0.45
C ALA A 204 -19.25 -1.75 1.69
N PHE A 205 -17.91 -1.75 1.60
CA PHE A 205 -17.08 -1.20 2.67
C PHE A 205 -17.07 0.32 2.66
N SER A 206 -17.11 0.94 1.49
CA SER A 206 -17.11 2.40 1.33
C SER A 206 -18.43 3.05 1.81
N ASP A 207 -19.58 2.43 1.48
CA ASP A 207 -20.90 2.93 1.87
C ASP A 207 -21.31 2.51 3.31
N GLY A 208 -20.48 1.73 4.01
CA GLY A 208 -20.70 1.30 5.39
C GLY A 208 -21.63 0.08 5.55
N SER A 209 -22.12 -0.52 4.47
CA SER A 209 -22.88 -1.78 4.52
C SER A 209 -22.03 -2.97 4.94
N ALA A 210 -20.70 -2.85 4.81
CA ALA A 210 -19.72 -3.72 5.45
C ALA A 210 -18.83 -2.89 6.38
N THR A 211 -18.65 -3.35 7.63
CA THR A 211 -17.80 -2.68 8.63
C THR A 211 -16.38 -3.23 8.68
N ALA A 212 -16.16 -4.45 8.19
CA ALA A 212 -14.85 -5.09 8.14
C ALA A 212 -14.46 -5.48 6.70
N LEU A 213 -13.29 -5.02 6.26
CA LEU A 213 -12.66 -5.42 5.01
C LEU A 213 -11.49 -6.34 5.29
N VAL A 214 -11.59 -7.62 4.95
CA VAL A 214 -10.52 -8.60 5.14
C VAL A 214 -9.72 -8.75 3.86
N ALA A 215 -8.47 -8.32 3.86
CA ALA A 215 -7.67 -8.22 2.64
C ALA A 215 -6.31 -8.93 2.72
N THR A 216 -5.76 -9.28 1.56
CA THR A 216 -4.33 -9.60 1.41
C THR A 216 -3.55 -8.36 0.98
N ASP A 217 -2.25 -8.30 1.26
CA ASP A 217 -1.39 -7.17 0.89
C ASP A 217 -1.55 -6.73 -0.56
N ILE A 218 -1.43 -7.69 -1.49
CA ILE A 218 -1.52 -7.43 -2.92
C ILE A 218 -2.88 -6.83 -3.31
N ALA A 219 -3.94 -7.25 -2.65
CA ALA A 219 -5.29 -6.78 -2.97
C ALA A 219 -5.65 -5.46 -2.29
N ALA A 220 -5.00 -5.13 -1.17
CA ALA A 220 -5.21 -3.90 -0.43
C ALA A 220 -4.32 -2.75 -0.91
N ARG A 221 -3.24 -3.05 -1.63
CA ARG A 221 -2.42 -2.02 -2.28
C ARG A 221 -3.17 -1.43 -3.48
N GLY A 222 -3.03 -0.13 -3.68
CA GLY A 222 -3.68 0.58 -4.79
C GLY A 222 -5.20 0.68 -4.67
N ILE A 223 -5.78 0.43 -3.50
CA ILE A 223 -7.17 0.77 -3.21
C ILE A 223 -7.20 1.93 -2.21
N HIS A 224 -8.01 2.90 -2.51
CA HIS A 224 -8.26 4.03 -1.63
C HIS A 224 -9.27 3.59 -0.55
N VAL A 225 -8.78 2.82 0.41
CA VAL A 225 -9.48 2.49 1.65
C VAL A 225 -8.64 3.12 2.76
N ASP A 226 -8.86 4.41 2.94
CA ASP A 226 -8.16 5.22 3.91
C ASP A 226 -9.14 5.70 4.99
N ASP A 227 -8.63 6.34 6.01
CA ASP A 227 -9.41 6.93 7.12
C ASP A 227 -10.25 5.89 7.89
N VAL A 228 -9.72 4.66 8.00
CA VAL A 228 -10.30 3.70 8.93
C VAL A 228 -9.71 3.91 10.32
N PRO A 229 -10.52 3.93 11.40
CA PRO A 229 -10.01 4.12 12.75
C PRO A 229 -9.09 2.98 13.20
N LEU A 230 -9.30 1.77 12.66
CA LEU A 230 -8.60 0.56 13.09
C LEU A 230 -8.04 -0.24 11.91
N VAL A 231 -6.75 -0.58 12.01
CA VAL A 231 -6.09 -1.57 11.15
C VAL A 231 -5.68 -2.77 11.98
N VAL A 232 -6.07 -3.98 11.57
CA VAL A 232 -5.70 -5.21 12.25
C VAL A 232 -4.82 -6.09 11.36
N HIS A 233 -3.60 -6.35 11.78
CA HIS A 233 -2.77 -7.41 11.21
C HIS A 233 -3.18 -8.75 11.84
N ALA A 234 -4.19 -9.40 11.28
CA ALA A 234 -4.60 -10.74 11.74
C ALA A 234 -3.50 -11.78 11.48
N ASP A 235 -2.65 -11.54 10.48
CA ASP A 235 -1.38 -12.21 10.30
C ASP A 235 -0.28 -11.14 10.26
N PRO A 236 0.76 -11.23 11.11
CA PRO A 236 1.91 -10.34 11.01
C PRO A 236 2.50 -10.36 9.59
N PRO A 237 2.84 -9.22 9.01
CA PRO A 237 3.49 -9.16 7.71
C PRO A 237 4.89 -9.78 7.78
N VAL A 238 5.41 -10.22 6.64
CA VAL A 238 6.76 -10.82 6.55
C VAL A 238 7.84 -9.73 6.62
N GLU A 239 7.56 -8.56 6.02
CA GLU A 239 8.52 -7.47 5.88
C GLU A 239 8.04 -6.19 6.55
N HIS A 240 8.98 -5.41 7.08
CA HIS A 240 8.69 -4.11 7.71
C HIS A 240 8.05 -3.10 6.77
N LYS A 241 8.39 -3.12 5.46
CA LYS A 241 7.74 -2.27 4.47
C LYS A 241 6.24 -2.56 4.37
N ALA A 242 5.86 -3.84 4.36
CA ALA A 242 4.45 -4.21 4.36
C ALA A 242 3.74 -3.78 5.65
N TYR A 243 4.43 -3.81 6.79
CA TYR A 243 3.91 -3.27 8.05
C TYR A 243 3.54 -1.80 7.93
N VAL A 244 4.46 -0.97 7.43
CA VAL A 244 4.25 0.47 7.25
C VAL A 244 3.12 0.75 6.26
N HIS A 245 3.10 0.06 5.11
CA HIS A 245 2.04 0.23 4.10
C HIS A 245 0.65 -0.16 4.59
N ARG A 246 0.54 -1.22 5.43
CA ARG A 246 -0.72 -1.60 6.05
C ARG A 246 -1.16 -0.57 7.10
N SER A 247 -0.23 -0.15 7.97
CA SER A 247 -0.49 0.85 9.01
C SER A 247 -0.95 2.18 8.43
N GLY A 248 -0.42 2.58 7.28
CA GLY A 248 -0.80 3.81 6.58
C GLY A 248 -2.22 3.81 6.00
N ARG A 249 -3.10 2.86 6.33
CA ARG A 249 -4.55 2.91 6.02
C ARG A 249 -5.35 3.62 7.11
N THR A 250 -4.72 3.93 8.22
CA THR A 250 -5.29 4.69 9.34
C THR A 250 -4.46 5.93 9.65
N ALA A 251 -4.93 6.78 10.55
CA ALA A 251 -4.27 8.02 11.02
C ALA A 251 -3.86 8.97 9.88
N ARG A 252 -4.76 9.21 8.92
CA ARG A 252 -4.53 10.18 7.83
C ARG A 252 -5.26 11.48 8.08
N ALA A 253 -4.81 12.54 7.40
CA ALA A 253 -5.40 13.88 7.48
C ALA A 253 -5.59 14.41 8.92
N GLY A 254 -4.69 14.03 9.85
CA GLY A 254 -4.75 14.47 11.25
C GLY A 254 -5.73 13.68 12.14
N ALA A 255 -6.37 12.62 11.63
CA ALA A 255 -7.21 11.74 12.44
C ALA A 255 -6.36 10.78 13.29
N ALA A 256 -6.87 10.41 14.48
CA ALA A 256 -6.27 9.37 15.29
C ALA A 256 -6.54 7.98 14.67
N GLY A 257 -5.61 7.04 14.86
CA GLY A 257 -5.76 5.69 14.35
C GLY A 257 -5.04 4.66 15.21
N GLU A 258 -5.52 3.43 15.17
CA GLU A 258 -4.93 2.31 15.88
C GLU A 258 -4.50 1.20 14.91
N VAL A 259 -3.32 0.62 15.16
CA VAL A 259 -2.82 -0.57 14.47
C VAL A 259 -2.64 -1.69 15.48
N VAL A 260 -3.40 -2.75 15.33
CA VAL A 260 -3.31 -3.94 16.19
C VAL A 260 -2.69 -5.09 15.43
N THR A 261 -1.61 -5.65 15.95
CA THR A 261 -1.01 -6.88 15.43
C THR A 261 -1.39 -8.06 16.31
N VAL A 262 -2.15 -9.00 15.76
CA VAL A 262 -2.50 -10.24 16.45
C VAL A 262 -1.49 -11.31 16.10
N THR A 263 -0.82 -11.85 17.11
CA THR A 263 0.25 -12.83 16.93
C THR A 263 0.12 -14.02 17.86
N SER A 264 0.74 -15.14 17.51
CA SER A 264 0.85 -16.30 18.38
C SER A 264 2.19 -16.29 19.16
N PRO A 265 2.32 -17.01 20.27
CA PRO A 265 3.54 -17.02 21.10
C PRO A 265 4.81 -17.35 20.32
N ASP A 266 4.73 -18.27 19.36
CA ASP A 266 5.85 -18.69 18.50
C ASP A 266 6.30 -17.59 17.52
N GLN A 267 5.46 -16.59 17.24
CA GLN A 267 5.75 -15.49 16.32
C GLN A 267 6.20 -14.19 17.02
N VAL A 268 6.22 -14.14 18.35
CA VAL A 268 6.59 -12.93 19.12
C VAL A 268 7.95 -12.38 18.73
N ALA A 269 8.95 -13.25 18.58
CA ALA A 269 10.31 -12.82 18.19
C ALA A 269 10.33 -12.17 16.81
N HIS A 270 9.59 -12.73 15.85
CA HIS A 270 9.44 -12.16 14.52
C HIS A 270 8.77 -10.79 14.56
N VAL A 271 7.69 -10.64 15.33
CA VAL A 271 6.98 -9.35 15.43
C VAL A 271 7.85 -8.28 16.08
N ARG A 272 8.67 -8.64 17.10
CA ARG A 272 9.63 -7.69 17.70
C ARG A 272 10.67 -7.19 16.70
N ASP A 273 11.29 -8.10 15.93
CA ASP A 273 12.24 -7.73 14.88
C ASP A 273 11.59 -6.87 13.79
N LEU A 274 10.37 -7.22 13.40
CA LEU A 274 9.57 -6.47 12.42
C LEU A 274 9.32 -5.02 12.86
N LEU A 275 8.86 -4.82 14.11
CA LEU A 275 8.58 -3.49 14.69
C LEU A 275 9.87 -2.68 14.84
N ALA A 276 10.95 -3.29 15.30
CA ALA A 276 12.25 -2.63 15.39
C ALA A 276 12.75 -2.13 14.04
N LYS A 277 12.63 -2.94 12.98
CA LYS A 277 12.99 -2.57 11.60
C LYS A 277 12.06 -1.49 11.03
N ALA A 278 10.81 -1.45 11.46
CA ALA A 278 9.85 -0.42 11.08
C ALA A 278 10.01 0.88 11.88
N GLY A 279 10.84 0.91 12.91
CA GLY A 279 11.01 2.06 13.81
C GLY A 279 9.78 2.33 14.68
N VAL A 280 8.98 1.29 14.99
CA VAL A 280 7.69 1.39 15.68
C VAL A 280 7.81 0.87 17.11
N THR A 281 7.29 1.67 18.05
CA THR A 281 7.06 1.24 19.44
C THR A 281 5.60 0.82 19.61
N ALA A 282 5.35 -0.35 20.21
CA ALA A 282 4.01 -0.86 20.43
C ALA A 282 3.81 -1.28 21.90
N THR A 283 2.58 -1.16 22.39
CA THR A 283 2.16 -1.78 23.64
C THR A 283 1.88 -3.27 23.41
N TRP A 284 2.14 -4.11 24.42
CA TRP A 284 2.00 -5.56 24.31
C TRP A 284 0.99 -6.08 25.34
N GLU A 285 0.06 -6.91 24.87
CA GLU A 285 -1.00 -7.53 25.69
C GLU A 285 -1.06 -9.05 25.48
N GLY A 286 -1.54 -9.76 26.47
CA GLY A 286 -1.75 -11.22 26.42
C GLY A 286 -0.57 -12.01 26.97
N LEU A 287 -0.70 -13.37 26.99
CA LEU A 287 0.16 -14.39 27.58
C LEU A 287 1.56 -13.88 27.96
N ASP A 288 1.94 -13.92 29.24
CA ASP A 288 3.19 -13.43 29.85
C ASP A 288 4.32 -13.11 28.86
N VAL A 289 4.23 -11.92 28.26
CA VAL A 289 5.26 -11.43 27.36
C VAL A 289 6.31 -10.76 28.24
N PRO A 290 7.55 -11.28 28.33
CA PRO A 290 8.60 -10.62 29.08
C PRO A 290 8.74 -9.19 28.56
N ALA A 291 8.76 -8.21 29.48
CA ALA A 291 9.01 -6.82 29.12
C ALA A 291 10.28 -6.73 28.24
N PRO A 292 10.31 -5.85 27.23
CA PRO A 292 11.52 -5.64 26.45
C PRO A 292 12.63 -5.21 27.42
N GLU A 293 13.74 -5.95 27.46
CA GLU A 293 14.97 -5.43 28.09
C GLU A 293 15.35 -4.17 27.33
N VAL A 294 15.19 -3.03 27.96
CA VAL A 294 15.73 -1.76 27.48
C VAL A 294 17.24 -1.86 27.60
N THR A 295 17.90 -2.33 26.56
CA THR A 295 19.35 -2.19 26.43
C THR A 295 19.63 -0.70 26.30
N ALA A 296 19.84 -0.04 27.46
CA ALA A 296 20.41 1.29 27.50
C ALA A 296 21.75 1.24 26.77
N SER A 297 21.83 1.85 25.62
CA SER A 297 23.09 2.11 24.94
C SER A 297 23.90 3.00 25.85
N GLN A 298 24.83 2.40 26.61
CA GLN A 298 25.81 3.15 27.37
C GLN A 298 26.64 3.98 26.39
N GLY A 299 26.34 5.26 26.32
CA GLY A 299 27.20 6.26 25.71
C GLY A 299 28.54 6.23 26.44
N ARG A 300 29.55 5.63 25.82
CA ARG A 300 30.93 5.79 26.27
C ARG A 300 31.31 7.24 26.08
N SER A 301 31.18 8.02 27.17
CA SER A 301 31.84 9.30 27.31
C SER A 301 33.36 9.07 27.37
N GLY A 302 34.04 9.31 26.27
CA GLY A 302 35.49 9.37 26.20
C GLY A 302 35.98 10.55 27.05
N ARG A 303 36.66 10.25 28.16
CA ARG A 303 37.44 11.22 28.93
C ARG A 303 38.63 11.65 28.06
N PRO A 304 38.95 12.93 27.94
CA PRO A 304 40.21 13.37 27.36
C PRO A 304 41.36 13.13 28.38
N ALA A 305 42.35 12.40 27.95
CA ALA A 305 43.60 12.23 28.69
C ALA A 305 44.38 13.56 28.69
N GLY A 306 44.66 14.04 29.88
CA GLY A 306 45.40 15.27 30.13
C GLY A 306 46.85 15.22 29.65
N SER A 307 47.27 16.33 29.13
CA SER A 307 48.66 16.71 28.85
C SER A 307 49.53 16.63 30.08
N ALA A 308 50.60 15.84 30.05
CA ALA A 308 51.73 15.96 30.96
C ALA A 308 52.94 16.47 30.20
N GLN A 309 53.21 17.73 30.36
CA GLN A 309 54.48 18.37 30.06
C GLN A 309 55.60 17.74 30.89
N ARG A 310 56.67 17.29 30.27
CA ARG A 310 57.97 17.21 30.97
C ARG A 310 59.12 17.72 30.07
N ARG A 311 59.68 18.83 30.60
CA ARG A 311 60.94 19.44 30.19
C ARG A 311 62.15 18.53 30.46
N ARG A 312 63.24 18.92 29.79
CA ARG A 312 64.72 18.64 29.95
C ARG A 312 65.20 17.53 29.03
N ARG A 313 66.29 17.69 28.31
CA ARG A 313 67.39 18.66 28.09
C ARG A 313 67.80 18.58 26.63
#